data_132bc6aa00e5041ae5bc1f8d1ff3c8ef
#
_entry.id   132bc6aa00e5041ae5bc1f8d1ff3c8ef
#
_cell.length_a   1.000
_cell.length_b   1.000
_cell.length_c   1.000
_cell.angle_alpha   90.00
_cell.angle_beta   90.00
_cell.angle_gamma   90.00
#
_symmetry.space_group_name_H-M   'P 1'
#
loop_
_entity.id
_entity.type
_entity.pdbx_description
1 polymer ?
#
loop_
_entity_poly.entity_id
_entity_poly.type
_entity_poly.pdbx_seq_one_letter_code
_entity_poly.pdbx_strand_id
1 'polypeptide(L)'
;KPDRRQRQMCIRDSSNILQKLSFESFNENFSPTQTASDWLSRDENQVNKYIEDPLCGGAPSTKTWFDFMHGMDQIFDRRNLNLIDKKIPIHFVSGDKDPVGKNGKGVLKFQNFLLDLGFKQVTLKLYPESRHELINDLDRDKVITDVKIWLKEILN
;
A
#
# COMPACT_ATOMS: atom_id res chain seq x y z
N LYS A 1 30.08 2.00 25.36
CA LYS A 1 29.43 1.46 24.13
C LYS A 1 28.35 0.48 24.61
N PRO A 2 27.08 0.55 24.13
CA PRO A 2 26.04 -0.39 24.52
C PRO A 2 26.45 -1.80 24.10
N ASP A 3 26.20 -2.77 24.98
CA ASP A 3 26.53 -4.17 24.80
C ASP A 3 25.82 -4.76 23.56
N ARG A 4 26.44 -5.76 22.94
CA ARG A 4 25.91 -6.45 21.75
C ARG A 4 24.49 -7.01 21.96
N ARG A 5 24.16 -7.40 23.19
CA ARG A 5 22.82 -7.85 23.60
C ARG A 5 21.80 -6.71 23.62
N GLN A 6 22.18 -5.51 24.07
CA GLN A 6 21.33 -4.30 24.02
C GLN A 6 21.06 -3.87 22.57
N ARG A 7 22.04 -3.95 21.67
CA ARG A 7 21.83 -3.67 20.26
C ARG A 7 20.89 -4.67 19.58
N GLN A 8 20.98 -5.96 19.93
CA GLN A 8 20.06 -6.98 19.42
C GLN A 8 18.64 -6.81 19.97
N MET A 9 18.50 -6.36 21.24
CA MET A 9 17.20 -6.06 21.85
C MET A 9 16.53 -4.85 21.16
N CYS A 10 17.26 -3.75 20.99
CA CYS A 10 16.73 -2.55 20.31
C CYS A 10 16.35 -2.80 18.84
N ILE A 11 16.96 -3.76 18.16
CA ILE A 11 16.66 -4.12 16.77
C ILE A 11 15.42 -5.03 16.68
N ARG A 12 15.07 -5.76 17.74
CA ARG A 12 13.93 -6.68 17.80
C ARG A 12 12.69 -6.07 18.45
N ASP A 13 12.83 -4.95 19.16
CA ASP A 13 11.69 -4.30 19.80
C ASP A 13 10.73 -3.76 18.76
N SER A 14 9.46 -4.14 18.87
CA SER A 14 8.38 -3.56 18.10
C SER A 14 8.14 -2.11 18.56
N SER A 15 8.06 -1.18 17.63
CA SER A 15 7.75 0.21 17.94
C SER A 15 6.24 0.46 17.88
N ASN A 16 5.56 0.36 19.02
CA ASN A 16 4.14 0.74 19.13
C ASN A 16 3.89 2.20 18.72
N ILE A 17 4.88 3.09 18.88
CA ILE A 17 4.78 4.49 18.49
C ILE A 17 4.72 4.61 16.97
N LEU A 18 5.62 3.92 16.24
CA LEU A 18 5.63 3.94 14.77
C LEU A 18 4.36 3.31 14.21
N GLN A 19 3.89 2.22 14.82
CA GLN A 19 2.64 1.59 14.41
C GLN A 19 1.44 2.50 14.59
N LYS A 20 1.31 3.17 15.74
CA LYS A 20 0.27 4.15 16.00
C LYS A 20 0.30 5.30 14.99
N LEU A 21 1.46 5.93 14.80
CA LEU A 21 1.61 7.03 13.86
C LEU A 21 1.31 6.65 12.41
N SER A 22 1.54 5.37 12.03
CA SER A 22 1.33 4.91 10.66
C SER A 22 -0.11 4.46 10.37
N PHE A 23 -0.79 3.81 11.32
CA PHE A 23 -2.05 3.12 11.05
C PHE A 23 -3.27 3.70 11.80
N GLU A 24 -3.07 4.39 12.93
CA GLU A 24 -4.17 4.82 13.79
C GLU A 24 -5.12 5.81 13.08
N SER A 25 -4.57 6.68 12.21
CA SER A 25 -5.36 7.66 11.45
C SER A 25 -6.13 7.08 10.25
N PHE A 26 -5.81 5.84 9.83
CA PHE A 26 -6.43 5.29 8.62
C PHE A 26 -7.93 5.01 8.78
N ASN A 27 -8.36 4.72 10.00
CA ASN A 27 -9.77 4.47 10.29
C ASN A 27 -10.63 5.73 10.52
N GLU A 28 -10.03 6.89 10.69
CA GLU A 28 -10.76 8.14 11.05
C GLU A 28 -11.89 8.48 10.08
N ASN A 29 -11.70 8.14 8.80
CA ASN A 29 -12.69 8.43 7.75
C ASN A 29 -13.83 7.42 7.65
N PHE A 30 -13.81 6.33 8.45
CA PHE A 30 -14.79 5.24 8.36
C PHE A 30 -15.70 5.13 9.59
N SER A 31 -15.81 6.19 10.39
CA SER A 31 -16.64 6.21 11.58
C SER A 31 -18.15 6.14 11.26
N PRO A 32 -18.95 5.31 11.99
CA PRO A 32 -18.53 4.46 13.09
C PRO A 32 -17.79 3.20 12.63
N THR A 33 -16.65 2.91 13.25
CA THR A 33 -15.83 1.73 12.95
C THR A 33 -16.22 0.55 13.85
N GLN A 34 -16.16 -0.65 13.30
CA GLN A 34 -16.37 -1.88 14.07
C GLN A 34 -15.04 -2.42 14.62
N THR A 35 -13.95 -2.24 13.86
CA THR A 35 -12.62 -2.73 14.20
C THR A 35 -11.54 -1.67 13.92
N ALA A 36 -10.31 -1.93 14.37
CA ALA A 36 -9.15 -1.11 14.02
C ALA A 36 -8.67 -1.29 12.56
N SER A 37 -9.24 -2.24 11.83
CA SER A 37 -8.80 -2.64 10.49
C SER A 37 -9.85 -2.39 9.40
N ASP A 38 -10.90 -1.63 9.68
CA ASP A 38 -11.98 -1.36 8.71
C ASP A 38 -11.48 -0.62 7.47
N TRP A 39 -10.39 0.13 7.58
CA TRP A 39 -9.75 0.81 6.46
C TRP A 39 -9.25 -0.14 5.36
N LEU A 40 -9.09 -1.44 5.66
CA LEU A 40 -8.63 -2.45 4.70
C LEU A 40 -9.68 -2.74 3.63
N SER A 41 -10.92 -2.99 4.03
CA SER A 41 -11.98 -3.45 3.13
C SER A 41 -13.37 -3.07 3.63
N ARG A 42 -14.34 -2.98 2.72
CA ARG A 42 -15.79 -2.90 3.02
C ARG A 42 -16.40 -4.28 3.32
N ASP A 43 -15.72 -5.36 2.93
CA ASP A 43 -16.16 -6.74 3.22
C ASP A 43 -15.74 -7.12 4.64
N GLU A 44 -16.68 -7.02 5.57
CA GLU A 44 -16.47 -7.35 6.99
C GLU A 44 -15.92 -8.76 7.21
N ASN A 45 -16.30 -9.72 6.36
CA ASN A 45 -15.78 -11.09 6.46
C ASN A 45 -14.29 -11.14 6.13
N GLN A 46 -13.80 -10.34 5.19
CA GLN A 46 -12.36 -10.27 4.88
C GLN A 46 -11.59 -9.55 6.00
N VAL A 47 -12.15 -8.48 6.55
CA VAL A 47 -11.57 -7.79 7.71
C VAL A 47 -11.45 -8.73 8.91
N ASN A 48 -12.51 -9.51 9.20
CA ASN A 48 -12.49 -10.49 10.29
C ASN A 48 -11.44 -11.58 10.07
N LYS A 49 -11.33 -12.12 8.85
CA LYS A 49 -10.27 -13.09 8.51
C LYS A 49 -8.87 -12.53 8.73
N TYR A 50 -8.64 -11.25 8.37
CA TYR A 50 -7.36 -10.60 8.62
C TYR A 50 -7.05 -10.50 10.13
N ILE A 51 -8.06 -10.17 10.95
CA ILE A 51 -7.90 -10.02 12.41
C ILE A 51 -7.67 -11.37 13.08
N GLU A 52 -8.34 -12.43 12.60
CA GLU A 52 -8.24 -13.78 13.14
C GLU A 52 -6.94 -14.50 12.74
N ASP A 53 -6.28 -14.06 11.66
CA ASP A 53 -5.04 -14.68 11.18
C ASP A 53 -3.85 -14.26 12.07
N PRO A 54 -3.20 -15.21 12.78
CA PRO A 54 -2.06 -14.92 13.65
C PRO A 54 -0.83 -14.40 12.91
N LEU A 55 -0.79 -14.51 11.58
CA LEU A 55 0.28 -13.99 10.73
C LEU A 55 0.02 -12.56 10.26
N CYS A 56 -1.19 -12.04 10.46
CA CYS A 56 -1.60 -10.70 10.08
C CYS A 56 -1.57 -9.73 11.27
N GLY A 57 -1.49 -8.44 10.99
CA GLY A 57 -1.61 -7.37 12.00
C GLY A 57 -0.47 -7.26 13.01
N GLY A 58 0.57 -8.09 12.90
CA GLY A 58 1.72 -8.05 13.80
C GLY A 58 2.50 -6.74 13.72
N ALA A 59 2.95 -6.21 14.86
CA ALA A 59 3.78 -5.00 14.89
C ALA A 59 5.17 -5.27 14.31
N PRO A 60 5.58 -4.57 13.24
CA PRO A 60 6.92 -4.71 12.67
C PRO A 60 8.00 -4.32 13.67
N SER A 61 9.15 -4.99 13.61
CA SER A 61 10.30 -4.59 14.42
C SER A 61 10.83 -3.21 14.00
N THR A 62 11.54 -2.53 14.89
CA THR A 62 12.21 -1.26 14.57
C THR A 62 13.16 -1.39 13.37
N LYS A 63 13.81 -2.56 13.24
CA LYS A 63 14.64 -2.84 12.06
C LYS A 63 13.82 -2.94 10.78
N THR A 64 12.68 -3.61 10.82
CA THR A 64 11.76 -3.71 9.66
C THR A 64 11.29 -2.33 9.22
N TRP A 65 10.93 -1.45 10.16
CA TRP A 65 10.58 -0.06 9.87
C TRP A 65 11.73 0.71 9.21
N PHE A 66 12.97 0.55 9.74
CA PHE A 66 14.14 1.20 9.16
C PHE A 66 14.41 0.72 7.73
N ASP A 67 14.38 -0.60 7.51
CA ASP A 67 14.61 -1.18 6.19
C ASP A 67 13.50 -0.76 5.20
N PHE A 68 12.25 -0.70 5.66
CA PHE A 68 11.11 -0.22 4.87
C PHE A 68 11.29 1.24 4.44
N MET A 69 11.59 2.15 5.37
CA MET A 69 11.80 3.57 5.06
C MET A 69 12.98 3.76 4.11
N HIS A 70 14.07 3.04 4.32
CA HIS A 70 15.21 3.07 3.42
C HIS A 70 14.85 2.55 2.02
N GLY A 71 14.07 1.47 1.94
CA GLY A 71 13.56 0.95 0.67
C GLY A 71 12.65 1.97 -0.05
N MET A 72 11.79 2.67 0.69
CA MET A 72 10.93 3.73 0.13
C MET A 72 11.76 4.86 -0.49
N ASP A 73 12.83 5.33 0.18
CA ASP A 73 13.74 6.34 -0.39
C ASP A 73 14.35 5.87 -1.73
N GLN A 74 14.73 4.59 -1.82
CA GLN A 74 15.29 4.01 -3.03
C GLN A 74 14.27 3.92 -4.17
N ILE A 75 13.02 3.53 -3.86
CA ILE A 75 11.95 3.36 -4.85
C ILE A 75 11.55 4.69 -5.48
N PHE A 76 11.54 5.77 -4.69
CA PHE A 76 11.16 7.10 -5.18
C PHE A 76 12.33 7.95 -5.69
N ASP A 77 13.57 7.45 -5.63
CA ASP A 77 14.74 8.16 -6.17
C ASP A 77 14.66 8.21 -7.71
N ARG A 78 14.69 9.43 -8.25
CA ARG A 78 14.67 9.68 -9.71
C ARG A 78 15.77 8.93 -10.46
N ARG A 79 16.95 8.78 -9.85
CA ARG A 79 18.08 8.06 -10.47
C ARG A 79 17.74 6.60 -10.69
N ASN A 80 17.16 5.95 -9.67
CA ASN A 80 16.75 4.55 -9.76
C ASN A 80 15.61 4.36 -10.76
N LEU A 81 14.60 5.23 -10.72
CA LEU A 81 13.48 5.21 -11.67
C LEU A 81 13.93 5.46 -13.12
N ASN A 82 15.02 6.22 -13.32
CA ASN A 82 15.58 6.45 -14.65
C ASN A 82 16.31 5.23 -15.25
N LEU A 83 16.65 4.23 -14.44
CA LEU A 83 17.20 2.96 -14.93
C LEU A 83 16.15 2.01 -15.50
N ILE A 84 14.86 2.26 -15.22
CA ILE A 84 13.74 1.43 -15.71
C ILE A 84 13.43 1.80 -17.17
N ASP A 85 13.20 0.80 -18.01
CA ASP A 85 12.76 1.03 -19.39
C ASP A 85 11.43 1.80 -19.40
N LYS A 86 11.43 2.95 -20.07
CA LYS A 86 10.28 3.84 -20.14
C LYS A 86 9.12 3.31 -20.99
N LYS A 87 9.33 2.21 -21.71
CA LYS A 87 8.31 1.54 -22.53
C LYS A 87 7.50 0.52 -21.72
N ILE A 88 7.95 0.14 -20.51
CA ILE A 88 7.20 -0.79 -19.68
C ILE A 88 5.83 -0.20 -19.37
N PRO A 89 4.73 -0.91 -19.70
CA PRO A 89 3.40 -0.48 -19.34
C PRO A 89 3.17 -0.64 -17.83
N ILE A 90 2.65 0.40 -17.21
CA ILE A 90 2.37 0.44 -15.77
C ILE A 90 0.89 0.75 -15.58
N HIS A 91 0.21 -0.05 -14.78
CA HIS A 91 -1.18 0.18 -14.42
C HIS A 91 -1.35 0.24 -12.91
N PHE A 92 -1.77 1.39 -12.42
CA PHE A 92 -2.14 1.55 -11.03
C PHE A 92 -3.63 1.27 -10.85
N VAL A 93 -3.95 0.52 -9.80
CA VAL A 93 -5.31 0.31 -9.31
C VAL A 93 -5.36 0.69 -7.85
N SER A 94 -6.35 1.44 -7.42
CA SER A 94 -6.50 1.88 -6.03
C SER A 94 -7.95 2.18 -5.70
N GLY A 95 -8.34 2.01 -4.45
CA GLY A 95 -9.61 2.53 -3.96
C GLY A 95 -9.57 4.06 -3.83
N ASP A 96 -10.67 4.73 -4.12
CA ASP A 96 -10.77 6.18 -3.90
C ASP A 96 -10.99 6.55 -2.42
N LYS A 97 -11.21 5.53 -1.56
CA LYS A 97 -11.26 5.65 -0.10
C LYS A 97 -10.04 5.02 0.59
N ASP A 98 -9.03 4.60 -0.16
CA ASP A 98 -7.80 4.07 0.44
C ASP A 98 -6.99 5.17 1.14
N PRO A 99 -6.89 5.17 2.49
CA PRO A 99 -6.17 6.19 3.24
C PRO A 99 -4.65 6.14 3.00
N VAL A 100 -4.10 4.95 2.69
CA VAL A 100 -2.67 4.77 2.38
C VAL A 100 -2.32 5.49 1.08
N GLY A 101 -3.19 5.39 0.08
CA GLY A 101 -3.10 6.13 -1.18
C GLY A 101 -3.58 7.58 -1.10
N LYS A 102 -3.87 8.10 0.09
CA LYS A 102 -4.47 9.43 0.31
C LYS A 102 -5.75 9.62 -0.52
N ASN A 103 -6.61 8.63 -0.47
CA ASN A 103 -7.87 8.59 -1.22
C ASN A 103 -7.64 8.77 -2.73
N GLY A 104 -6.67 8.03 -3.28
CA GLY A 104 -6.28 8.06 -4.68
C GLY A 104 -5.36 9.22 -5.10
N LYS A 105 -5.30 10.32 -4.32
CA LYS A 105 -4.47 11.50 -4.65
C LYS A 105 -2.98 11.21 -4.67
N GLY A 106 -2.51 10.34 -3.75
CA GLY A 106 -1.11 9.91 -3.69
C GLY A 106 -0.72 9.10 -4.93
N VAL A 107 -1.60 8.18 -5.34
CA VAL A 107 -1.38 7.33 -6.52
C VAL A 107 -1.39 8.17 -7.81
N LEU A 108 -2.35 9.10 -7.93
CA LEU A 108 -2.40 10.05 -9.06
C LEU A 108 -1.12 10.91 -9.15
N LYS A 109 -0.64 11.39 -8.01
CA LYS A 109 0.62 12.16 -7.96
C LYS A 109 1.79 11.32 -8.45
N PHE A 110 1.86 10.05 -8.06
CA PHE A 110 2.94 9.17 -8.49
C PHE A 110 2.82 8.78 -9.97
N GLN A 111 1.62 8.58 -10.50
CA GLN A 111 1.38 8.41 -11.93
C GLN A 111 1.93 9.60 -12.73
N ASN A 112 1.56 10.83 -12.35
CA ASN A 112 2.05 12.04 -13.02
C ASN A 112 3.57 12.16 -12.93
N PHE A 113 4.16 11.85 -11.80
CA PHE A 113 5.60 11.84 -11.61
C PHE A 113 6.32 10.86 -12.57
N LEU A 114 5.77 9.67 -12.80
CA LEU A 114 6.32 8.73 -13.79
C LEU A 114 6.17 9.23 -15.23
N LEU A 115 5.02 9.85 -15.56
CA LEU A 115 4.82 10.47 -16.88
C LEU A 115 5.84 11.59 -17.12
N ASP A 116 6.10 12.44 -16.11
CA ASP A 116 7.11 13.50 -16.16
C ASP A 116 8.55 12.94 -16.30
N LEU A 117 8.80 11.72 -15.81
CA LEU A 117 10.06 11.00 -16.01
C LEU A 117 10.17 10.36 -17.40
N GLY A 118 9.14 10.47 -18.24
CA GLY A 118 9.13 10.01 -19.62
C GLY A 118 8.63 8.57 -19.82
N PHE A 119 8.02 7.94 -18.79
CA PHE A 119 7.30 6.69 -19.00
C PHE A 119 6.13 6.89 -19.97
N LYS A 120 5.97 5.97 -20.95
CA LYS A 120 5.05 6.18 -22.09
C LYS A 120 3.64 5.65 -21.83
N GLN A 121 3.51 4.62 -21.04
CA GLN A 121 2.26 3.90 -20.81
C GLN A 121 2.02 3.75 -19.31
N VAL A 122 1.53 4.82 -18.67
CA VAL A 122 1.18 4.82 -17.26
C VAL A 122 -0.29 5.15 -17.10
N THR A 123 -1.08 4.18 -16.66
CA THR A 123 -2.52 4.33 -16.47
C THR A 123 -2.90 4.18 -15.01
N LEU A 124 -4.02 4.78 -14.63
CA LEU A 124 -4.58 4.70 -13.27
C LEU A 124 -6.08 4.43 -13.37
N LYS A 125 -6.56 3.48 -12.58
CA LYS A 125 -7.99 3.28 -12.34
C LYS A 125 -8.29 3.36 -10.86
N LEU A 126 -9.16 4.30 -10.47
CA LEU A 126 -9.69 4.40 -9.12
C LEU A 126 -11.05 3.69 -9.07
N TYR A 127 -11.25 2.90 -8.00
CA TYR A 127 -12.50 2.20 -7.74
C TYR A 127 -13.30 2.98 -6.69
N PRO A 128 -14.51 3.46 -7.06
CA PRO A 128 -15.34 4.24 -6.16
C PRO A 128 -15.68 3.48 -4.89
N GLU A 129 -15.62 4.18 -3.75
CA GLU A 129 -15.91 3.67 -2.40
C GLU A 129 -15.00 2.52 -1.94
N SER A 130 -14.15 1.94 -2.80
CA SER A 130 -13.24 0.86 -2.43
C SER A 130 -12.12 1.37 -1.54
N ARG A 131 -11.75 0.51 -0.58
CA ARG A 131 -10.71 0.78 0.42
C ARG A 131 -9.34 0.24 -0.02
N HIS A 132 -8.48 -0.14 0.91
CA HIS A 132 -7.09 -0.49 0.63
C HIS A 132 -6.91 -1.80 -0.14
N GLU A 133 -7.62 -2.84 0.22
CA GLU A 133 -7.45 -4.19 -0.32
C GLU A 133 -8.47 -4.50 -1.42
N LEU A 134 -8.27 -3.98 -2.61
CA LEU A 134 -9.22 -4.08 -3.73
C LEU A 134 -9.67 -5.51 -4.06
N ILE A 135 -8.75 -6.49 -3.99
CA ILE A 135 -9.07 -7.89 -4.30
C ILE A 135 -9.71 -8.65 -3.14
N ASN A 136 -9.78 -8.02 -1.97
CA ASN A 136 -10.49 -8.47 -0.79
C ASN A 136 -11.69 -7.56 -0.46
N ASP A 137 -12.07 -6.66 -1.38
CA ASP A 137 -13.20 -5.75 -1.23
C ASP A 137 -14.43 -6.28 -2.00
N LEU A 138 -15.57 -5.62 -1.83
CA LEU A 138 -16.84 -6.01 -2.46
C LEU A 138 -16.77 -6.00 -4.01
N ASP A 139 -15.96 -5.13 -4.59
CA ASP A 139 -15.79 -5.00 -6.05
C ASP A 139 -14.67 -5.88 -6.64
N ARG A 140 -14.15 -6.87 -5.91
CA ARG A 140 -13.03 -7.73 -6.33
C ARG A 140 -13.15 -8.30 -7.74
N ASP A 141 -14.34 -8.80 -8.11
CA ASP A 141 -14.55 -9.43 -9.42
C ASP A 141 -14.42 -8.43 -10.55
N LYS A 142 -14.88 -7.18 -10.33
CA LYS A 142 -14.71 -6.08 -11.26
C LYS A 142 -13.25 -5.71 -11.40
N VAL A 143 -12.52 -5.58 -10.27
CA VAL A 143 -11.08 -5.27 -10.28
C VAL A 143 -10.30 -6.32 -11.06
N ILE A 144 -10.55 -7.61 -10.77
CA ILE A 144 -9.88 -8.73 -11.46
C ILE A 144 -10.20 -8.71 -12.96
N THR A 145 -11.45 -8.43 -13.33
CA THR A 145 -11.88 -8.37 -14.72
C THR A 145 -11.18 -7.22 -15.46
N ASP A 146 -11.14 -6.04 -14.86
CA ASP A 146 -10.50 -4.86 -15.43
C ASP A 146 -8.99 -5.08 -15.63
N VAL A 147 -8.31 -5.66 -14.66
CA VAL A 147 -6.88 -5.99 -14.77
C VAL A 147 -6.64 -7.03 -15.87
N LYS A 148 -7.52 -8.04 -16.00
CA LYS A 148 -7.43 -9.04 -17.09
C LYS A 148 -7.61 -8.39 -18.47
N ILE A 149 -8.52 -7.43 -18.60
CA ILE A 149 -8.72 -6.69 -19.85
C ILE A 149 -7.45 -5.92 -20.19
N TRP A 150 -6.94 -5.14 -19.25
CA TRP A 150 -5.71 -4.37 -19.45
C TRP A 150 -4.51 -5.26 -19.83
N LEU A 151 -4.33 -6.41 -19.18
CA LEU A 151 -3.27 -7.37 -19.53
C LEU A 151 -3.41 -7.88 -20.97
N LYS A 152 -4.64 -8.19 -21.41
CA LYS A 152 -4.88 -8.65 -22.80
C LYS A 152 -4.55 -7.56 -23.83
N GLU A 153 -4.82 -6.29 -23.53
CA GLU A 153 -4.51 -5.16 -24.42
C GLU A 153 -3.00 -4.95 -24.60
N ILE A 154 -2.21 -5.29 -23.59
CA ILE A 154 -0.74 -5.13 -23.63
C ILE A 154 -0.06 -6.34 -24.33
N LEU A 155 -0.65 -7.53 -24.22
CA LEU A 155 -0.06 -8.77 -24.70
C LEU A 155 -0.40 -9.06 -26.19
N ASN A 156 -1.36 -8.29 -26.77
CA ASN A 156 -1.72 -8.34 -28.19
C ASN A 156 -1.03 -7.22 -28.98
#